data_5197ad683db9b1157156764bc38c5fbc
#
_entry.id   5197ad683db9b1157156764bc38c5fbc
#
_cell.length_a   1.000
_cell.length_b   1.000
_cell.length_c   1.000
_cell.angle_alpha   90.00
_cell.angle_beta   90.00
_cell.angle_gamma   90.00
#
_symmetry.space_group_name_H-M   'P 1'
#
loop_
_entity.id
_entity.type
_entity.pdbx_description
1 polymer ?
#
loop_
_entity_poly.entity_id
_entity_poly.type
_entity_poly.pdbx_seq_one_letter_code
_entity_poly.pdbx_strand_id
1 'polypeptide(L)'
;LSIAALALGAKHAIGLDVEQQAVTSSLNNISEAGFENQATILWGSIPHPQLNQKKFEVIGANISANVLIELAGPLLSCLQDDGVIVSSGVLETRLCDVTEAFRAAGGEVQSTRQIEDWTASTIIRVNGLV
;
A
#
# COMPACT_ATOMS: atom_id res chain seq x y z
N LEU A 1 -1.16 7.11 7.45
CA LEU A 1 -1.36 5.65 7.50
C LEU A 1 -0.37 4.96 8.43
N SER A 2 0.92 5.32 8.38
CA SER A 2 1.94 4.67 9.22
C SER A 2 1.65 4.84 10.72
N ILE A 3 1.26 6.03 11.15
CA ILE A 3 0.90 6.30 12.55
C ILE A 3 -0.30 5.44 12.96
N ALA A 4 -1.32 5.37 12.12
CA ALA A 4 -2.51 4.57 12.40
C ALA A 4 -2.16 3.08 12.53
N ALA A 5 -1.32 2.56 11.64
CA ALA A 5 -0.88 1.17 11.70
C ALA A 5 -0.13 0.88 13.00
N LEU A 6 0.78 1.76 13.40
CA LEU A 6 1.55 1.60 14.63
C LEU A 6 0.67 1.72 15.87
N ALA A 7 -0.28 2.66 15.88
CA ALA A 7 -1.22 2.82 16.98
C ALA A 7 -2.13 1.60 17.14
N LEU A 8 -2.41 0.89 16.06
CA LEU A 8 -3.25 -0.32 16.06
C LEU A 8 -2.45 -1.61 16.31
N GLY A 9 -1.16 -1.52 16.53
CA GLY A 9 -0.37 -2.65 16.97
C GLY A 9 0.69 -3.17 16.01
N ALA A 10 0.91 -2.53 14.88
CA ALA A 10 2.03 -2.89 14.01
C ALA A 10 3.35 -2.68 14.74
N LYS A 11 4.28 -3.62 14.59
CA LYS A 11 5.59 -3.53 15.25
C LYS A 11 6.50 -2.53 14.55
N HIS A 12 6.41 -2.45 13.24
CA HIS A 12 7.19 -1.55 12.42
C HIS A 12 6.38 -1.13 11.21
N ALA A 13 6.58 0.09 10.74
CA ALA A 13 5.95 0.59 9.53
C ALA A 13 7.00 1.26 8.64
N ILE A 14 6.88 1.03 7.34
CA ILE A 14 7.69 1.71 6.34
C ILE A 14 6.74 2.52 5.46
N GLY A 15 6.97 3.82 5.38
CA GLY A 15 6.20 4.72 4.52
C GLY A 15 7.04 5.19 3.36
N LEU A 16 6.43 5.32 2.20
CA LEU A 16 7.06 5.83 1.00
C LEU A 16 6.26 7.01 0.46
N ASP A 17 6.95 8.04 0.02
CA ASP A 17 6.34 9.13 -0.72
C ASP A 17 7.31 9.65 -1.77
N VAL A 18 6.79 10.05 -2.92
CA VAL A 18 7.58 10.60 -4.01
C VAL A 18 7.89 12.08 -3.82
N GLU A 19 7.20 12.75 -2.91
CA GLU A 19 7.40 14.16 -2.61
C GLU A 19 8.22 14.33 -1.34
N GLN A 20 9.35 15.05 -1.44
CA GLN A 20 10.24 15.27 -0.30
C GLN A 20 9.56 16.00 0.85
N GLN A 21 8.67 16.96 0.55
CA GLN A 21 7.93 17.66 1.59
C GLN A 21 7.03 16.74 2.38
N ALA A 22 6.40 15.77 1.70
CA ALA A 22 5.57 14.76 2.36
C ALA A 22 6.42 13.87 3.27
N VAL A 23 7.61 13.49 2.83
CA VAL A 23 8.55 12.72 3.65
C VAL A 23 8.92 13.52 4.93
N THR A 24 9.27 14.78 4.79
CA THR A 24 9.61 15.65 5.92
C THR A 24 8.43 15.79 6.89
N SER A 25 7.22 16.02 6.38
CA SER A 25 6.02 16.14 7.20
C SER A 25 5.72 14.83 7.92
N SER A 26 5.88 13.70 7.25
CA SER A 26 5.67 12.38 7.86
C SER A 26 6.66 12.12 9.00
N LEU A 27 7.93 12.45 8.81
CA LEU A 27 8.95 12.30 9.84
C LEU A 27 8.61 13.14 11.07
N ASN A 28 8.18 14.38 10.87
CA ASN A 28 7.78 15.27 11.97
C ASN A 28 6.57 14.71 12.72
N ASN A 29 5.55 14.26 12.00
CA ASN A 29 4.33 13.70 12.59
C ASN A 29 4.62 12.43 13.38
N ILE A 30 5.46 11.58 12.86
CA ILE A 30 5.87 10.32 13.53
C ILE A 30 6.62 10.63 14.82
N SER A 31 7.54 11.59 14.79
CA SER A 31 8.28 12.01 15.97
C SER A 31 7.36 12.59 17.03
N GLU A 32 6.42 13.47 16.65
CA GLU A 32 5.43 14.04 17.56
C GLU A 32 4.53 12.98 18.20
N ALA A 33 4.22 11.93 17.45
CA ALA A 33 3.40 10.81 17.94
C ALA A 33 4.21 9.81 18.80
N GLY A 34 5.53 9.96 18.87
CA GLY A 34 6.39 9.08 19.66
C GLY A 34 6.75 7.75 19.01
N PHE A 35 6.63 7.65 17.69
CA PHE A 35 6.88 6.40 16.95
C PHE A 35 8.17 6.41 16.13
N GLU A 36 9.08 7.33 16.39
CA GLU A 36 10.31 7.49 15.59
C GLU A 36 11.19 6.25 15.54
N ASN A 37 11.13 5.39 16.56
CA ASN A 37 11.90 4.15 16.59
C ASN A 37 11.21 2.97 15.92
N GLN A 38 9.94 3.14 15.50
CA GLN A 38 9.13 2.06 14.93
C GLN A 38 8.74 2.33 13.48
N ALA A 39 9.13 3.47 12.95
CA ALA A 39 8.77 3.86 11.59
C ALA A 39 10.00 4.27 10.79
N THR A 40 9.99 3.87 9.53
CA THR A 40 10.99 4.30 8.55
C THR A 40 10.25 4.97 7.41
N ILE A 41 10.62 6.20 7.08
CA ILE A 41 10.02 6.93 5.96
C ILE A 41 11.09 7.10 4.89
N LEU A 42 10.77 6.69 3.68
CA LEU A 42 11.68 6.73 2.55
C LEU A 42 11.13 7.64 1.45
N TRP A 43 12.02 8.31 0.77
CA TRP A 43 11.69 9.08 -0.42
C TRP A 43 11.76 8.18 -1.63
N GLY A 44 10.67 8.11 -2.39
CA GLY A 44 10.61 7.32 -3.60
C GLY A 44 9.34 6.50 -3.69
N SER A 45 9.38 5.49 -4.52
CA SER A 45 8.28 4.57 -4.76
C SER A 45 8.82 3.14 -4.85
N ILE A 46 7.96 2.19 -5.14
CA ILE A 46 8.35 0.80 -5.37
C ILE A 46 8.55 0.56 -6.88
N PRO A 47 9.53 -0.27 -7.26
CA PRO A 47 10.51 -0.92 -6.40
C PRO A 47 11.49 0.09 -5.79
N HIS A 48 11.97 -0.18 -4.58
CA HIS A 48 12.89 0.69 -3.85
C HIS A 48 14.09 -0.13 -3.36
N PRO A 49 15.33 0.37 -3.50
CA PRO A 49 16.51 -0.42 -3.09
C PRO A 49 16.48 -0.87 -1.64
N GLN A 50 15.94 -0.04 -0.74
CA GLN A 50 15.88 -0.38 0.69
C GLN A 50 14.77 -1.37 1.02
N LEU A 51 13.89 -1.69 0.09
CA LEU A 51 12.83 -2.69 0.24
C LEU A 51 13.13 -3.97 -0.53
N ASN A 52 14.32 -4.09 -1.11
CA ASN A 52 14.68 -5.24 -1.92
C ASN A 52 14.53 -6.53 -1.12
N GLN A 53 13.76 -7.49 -1.64
CA GLN A 53 13.47 -8.80 -1.03
C GLN A 53 12.66 -8.75 0.27
N LYS A 54 12.23 -7.58 0.72
CA LYS A 54 11.35 -7.49 1.89
C LYS A 54 9.92 -7.82 1.51
N LYS A 55 9.25 -8.54 2.41
CA LYS A 55 7.84 -8.89 2.28
C LYS A 55 7.06 -8.35 3.46
N PHE A 56 5.84 -7.93 3.20
CA PHE A 56 4.99 -7.29 4.21
C PHE A 56 3.67 -8.04 4.35
N GLU A 57 3.15 -8.07 5.57
CA GLU A 57 1.86 -8.69 5.87
C GLU A 57 0.71 -7.79 5.44
N VAL A 58 0.88 -6.48 5.57
CA VAL A 58 -0.13 -5.49 5.18
C VAL A 58 0.53 -4.36 4.43
N ILE A 59 -0.04 -4.02 3.29
CA ILE A 59 0.39 -2.88 2.48
C ILE A 59 -0.80 -1.94 2.32
N GLY A 60 -0.67 -0.71 2.77
CA GLY A 60 -1.66 0.34 2.53
C GLY A 60 -1.24 1.19 1.35
N ALA A 61 -2.13 1.38 0.40
CA ALA A 61 -1.86 2.17 -0.80
C ALA A 61 -3.00 3.16 -1.04
N ASN A 62 -2.81 4.40 -0.62
CA ASN A 62 -3.74 5.49 -0.86
C ASN A 62 -3.19 6.38 -1.97
N ILE A 63 -3.27 5.90 -3.19
CA ILE A 63 -2.69 6.52 -4.38
C ILE A 63 -3.71 6.48 -5.53
N SER A 64 -3.45 7.24 -6.59
CA SER A 64 -4.37 7.31 -7.72
C SER A 64 -4.52 5.97 -8.44
N ALA A 65 -5.62 5.80 -9.14
CA ALA A 65 -5.88 4.60 -9.94
C ALA A 65 -4.76 4.33 -10.95
N ASN A 66 -4.27 5.35 -11.63
CA ASN A 66 -3.20 5.19 -12.61
C ASN A 66 -1.92 4.63 -11.98
N VAL A 67 -1.56 5.13 -10.80
CA VAL A 67 -0.36 4.65 -10.08
C VAL A 67 -0.58 3.24 -9.56
N LEU A 68 -1.76 2.92 -9.04
CA LEU A 68 -2.09 1.55 -8.61
C LEU A 68 -1.96 0.55 -9.76
N ILE A 69 -2.46 0.90 -10.94
CA ILE A 69 -2.37 0.05 -12.12
C ILE A 69 -0.90 -0.20 -12.48
N GLU A 70 -0.10 0.83 -12.47
CA GLU A 70 1.33 0.74 -12.75
C GLU A 70 2.07 -0.13 -11.73
N LEU A 71 1.70 0.00 -10.45
CA LEU A 71 2.40 -0.64 -9.33
C LEU A 71 1.80 -1.98 -8.90
N ALA A 72 0.77 -2.47 -9.58
CA ALA A 72 0.10 -3.72 -9.17
C ALA A 72 1.09 -4.89 -9.03
N GLY A 73 1.94 -5.12 -10.02
CA GLY A 73 2.98 -6.16 -9.96
C GLY A 73 3.97 -5.95 -8.82
N PRO A 74 4.65 -4.80 -8.74
CA PRO A 74 5.55 -4.50 -7.63
C PRO A 74 4.92 -4.58 -6.25
N LEU A 75 3.67 -4.13 -6.07
CA LEU A 75 2.96 -4.23 -4.80
C LEU A 75 2.75 -5.70 -4.41
N LEU A 76 2.28 -6.52 -5.33
CA LEU A 76 2.11 -7.95 -5.06
C LEU A 76 3.43 -8.64 -4.76
N SER A 77 4.52 -8.21 -5.41
CA SER A 77 5.85 -8.76 -5.14
C SER A 77 6.36 -8.47 -3.73
N CYS A 78 5.89 -7.38 -3.12
CA CYS A 78 6.25 -7.02 -1.74
C CYS A 78 5.33 -7.65 -0.70
N LEU A 79 4.31 -8.38 -1.09
CA LEU A 79 3.30 -8.94 -0.19
C LEU A 79 3.68 -10.35 0.22
N GLN A 80 3.55 -10.66 1.50
CA GLN A 80 3.67 -12.03 1.98
C GLN A 80 2.53 -12.88 1.41
N ASP A 81 2.69 -14.20 1.40
CA ASP A 81 1.74 -15.12 0.77
C ASP A 81 0.32 -14.99 1.34
N ASP A 82 0.20 -14.78 2.63
CA ASP A 82 -1.07 -14.59 3.33
C ASP A 82 -1.36 -13.12 3.65
N GLY A 83 -0.63 -12.22 3.02
CA GLY A 83 -0.76 -10.79 3.24
C GLY A 83 -1.94 -10.18 2.50
N VAL A 84 -2.21 -8.91 2.82
CA VAL A 84 -3.29 -8.15 2.22
C VAL A 84 -2.84 -6.75 1.83
N ILE A 85 -3.27 -6.31 0.66
CA ILE A 85 -3.13 -4.91 0.22
C ILE A 85 -4.48 -4.23 0.45
N VAL A 86 -4.47 -3.08 1.10
CA VAL A 86 -5.65 -2.22 1.23
C VAL A 86 -5.41 -1.00 0.36
N SER A 87 -6.12 -0.92 -0.75
CA SER A 87 -6.06 0.23 -1.64
C SER A 87 -7.22 1.18 -1.34
N SER A 88 -7.00 2.47 -1.44
CA SER A 88 -8.03 3.48 -1.26
C SER A 88 -7.77 4.68 -2.16
N GLY A 89 -8.75 5.57 -2.26
CA GLY A 89 -8.63 6.74 -3.11
C GLY A 89 -8.88 6.47 -4.59
N VAL A 90 -9.61 5.39 -4.90
CA VAL A 90 -9.95 5.01 -6.28
C VAL A 90 -11.39 5.42 -6.56
N LEU A 91 -11.59 6.23 -7.60
CA LEU A 91 -12.93 6.57 -8.07
C LEU A 91 -13.63 5.31 -8.60
N GLU A 92 -14.93 5.22 -8.33
CA GLU A 92 -15.76 4.11 -8.78
C GLU A 92 -15.59 3.82 -10.28
N THR A 93 -15.50 4.86 -11.09
CA THR A 93 -15.36 4.75 -12.54
C THR A 93 -14.05 4.09 -12.98
N ARG A 94 -13.06 4.01 -12.10
CA ARG A 94 -11.75 3.41 -12.39
C ARG A 94 -11.55 2.05 -11.70
N LEU A 95 -12.55 1.60 -10.94
CA LEU A 95 -12.41 0.37 -10.15
C LEU A 95 -12.16 -0.86 -11.04
N CYS A 96 -12.85 -0.96 -12.18
CA CYS A 96 -12.66 -2.09 -13.09
C CYS A 96 -11.22 -2.15 -13.64
N ASP A 97 -10.65 -1.01 -13.97
CA ASP A 97 -9.28 -0.95 -14.49
C ASP A 97 -8.27 -1.40 -13.43
N VAL A 98 -8.45 -0.96 -12.19
CA VAL A 98 -7.60 -1.37 -11.05
C VAL A 98 -7.74 -2.87 -10.78
N THR A 99 -8.96 -3.36 -10.74
CA THR A 99 -9.25 -4.79 -10.51
C THR A 99 -8.57 -5.65 -11.58
N GLU A 100 -8.68 -5.26 -12.82
CA GLU A 100 -8.10 -5.99 -13.95
C GLU A 100 -6.57 -5.98 -13.89
N ALA A 101 -5.96 -4.86 -13.52
CA ALA A 101 -4.51 -4.75 -13.38
C ALA A 101 -3.98 -5.70 -12.29
N PHE A 102 -4.65 -5.76 -11.14
CA PHE A 102 -4.25 -6.69 -10.07
C PHE A 102 -4.47 -8.14 -10.48
N ARG A 103 -5.56 -8.44 -11.15
CA ARG A 103 -5.82 -9.79 -11.65
C ARG A 103 -4.73 -10.24 -12.62
N ALA A 104 -4.35 -9.38 -13.56
CA ALA A 104 -3.30 -9.68 -14.52
C ALA A 104 -1.93 -9.90 -13.85
N ALA A 105 -1.69 -9.26 -12.71
CA ALA A 105 -0.44 -9.38 -11.96
C ALA A 105 -0.44 -10.55 -10.95
N GLY A 106 -1.53 -11.30 -10.83
CA GLY A 106 -1.63 -12.45 -9.93
C GLY A 106 -2.32 -12.15 -8.60
N GLY A 107 -3.09 -11.07 -8.53
CA GLY A 107 -3.87 -10.70 -7.36
C GLY A 107 -5.35 -10.92 -7.55
N GLU A 108 -6.10 -10.82 -6.47
CA GLU A 108 -7.55 -10.90 -6.47
C GLU A 108 -8.12 -9.86 -5.53
N VAL A 109 -9.09 -9.09 -6.00
CA VAL A 109 -9.86 -8.17 -5.17
C VAL A 109 -10.90 -8.98 -4.41
N GLN A 110 -10.72 -9.10 -3.08
CA GLN A 110 -11.62 -9.87 -2.23
C GLN A 110 -12.88 -9.11 -1.88
N SER A 111 -12.75 -7.83 -1.59
CA SER A 111 -13.87 -7.00 -1.17
C SER A 111 -13.62 -5.55 -1.57
N THR A 112 -14.71 -4.83 -1.74
CA THR A 112 -14.68 -3.40 -2.06
C THR A 112 -15.74 -2.71 -1.22
N ARG A 113 -15.37 -1.57 -0.65
CA ARG A 113 -16.31 -0.66 0.02
C ARG A 113 -16.35 0.64 -0.75
N GLN A 114 -17.53 1.23 -0.81
CA GLN A 114 -17.75 2.48 -1.52
C GLN A 114 -18.41 3.50 -0.60
N ILE A 115 -17.86 4.71 -0.62
CA ILE A 115 -18.45 5.88 0.03
C ILE A 115 -18.53 6.96 -1.05
N GLU A 116 -19.75 7.34 -1.43
CA GLU A 116 -20.00 8.25 -2.55
C GLU A 116 -19.35 7.72 -3.82
N ASP A 117 -18.41 8.45 -4.41
CA ASP A 117 -17.72 8.06 -5.65
C ASP A 117 -16.38 7.37 -5.38
N TRP A 118 -15.99 7.21 -4.10
CA TRP A 118 -14.69 6.69 -3.72
C TRP A 118 -14.77 5.24 -3.27
N THR A 119 -13.80 4.45 -3.68
CA THR A 119 -13.73 3.04 -3.30
C THR A 119 -12.44 2.71 -2.57
N ALA A 120 -12.55 1.70 -1.71
CA ALA A 120 -11.42 1.06 -1.05
C ALA A 120 -11.56 -0.45 -1.23
N SER A 121 -10.47 -1.11 -1.55
CA SER A 121 -10.48 -2.55 -1.85
C SER A 121 -9.44 -3.30 -1.06
N THR A 122 -9.76 -4.53 -0.72
CA THR A 122 -8.83 -5.50 -0.12
C THR A 122 -8.38 -6.46 -1.20
N ILE A 123 -7.08 -6.60 -1.37
CA ILE A 123 -6.48 -7.38 -2.44
C ILE A 123 -5.54 -8.41 -1.84
N ILE A 124 -5.63 -9.64 -2.30
CA ILE A 124 -4.74 -10.73 -1.89
C ILE A 124 -4.01 -11.28 -3.11
N ARG A 125 -2.94 -12.04 -2.84
CA ARG A 125 -2.27 -12.77 -3.90
C ARG A 125 -3.03 -14.07 -4.15
N VAL A 126 -3.19 -14.44 -5.42
CA VAL A 126 -3.76 -15.74 -5.79
C VAL A 126 -2.66 -16.78 -5.69
N ASN A 127 -2.85 -17.75 -4.79
CA ASN A 127 -1.88 -18.79 -4.53
C ASN A 127 -2.16 -20.04 -5.40
N GLY A 128 -1.08 -20.73 -5.73
CA GLY A 128 -1.17 -22.11 -6.21
C GLY A 128 -1.63 -22.29 -7.63
N LEU A 129 -1.64 -21.30 -8.43
CA LEU A 129 -1.88 -21.44 -9.86
C LEU A 129 -0.55 -21.68 -10.55
N VAL A 130 -0.16 -22.87 -10.49
CA VAL A 130 1.05 -23.32 -11.15
C VAL A 130 0.68 -23.87 -12.51
#